data_57e74bf82e0ad66459543d59999defb1
#
_entry.id   57e74bf82e0ad66459543d59999defb1
#
_cell.length_a   1.000
_cell.length_b   1.000
_cell.length_c   1.000
_cell.angle_alpha   90.00
_cell.angle_beta   90.00
_cell.angle_gamma   90.00
#
_symmetry.space_group_name_H-M   'P 1'
#
loop_
_entity.id
_entity.type
_entity.pdbx_description
1 polymer ?
#
loop_
_entity_poly.entity_id
_entity_poly.type
_entity_poly.pdbx_seq_one_letter_code
_entity_poly.pdbx_strand_id
1 'polypeptide(L)'
;MPNGKLLGIVTSRDYRVSRMTGDEKVSSFMTPLEKLVTAPDSTTLKEANDIIWDNKLNSLPIIDSEGKLRYFVFRKDYDAHKDNPNELLDADKRYVVGAGINTRDYAERIPALVEAGADVLCIDSSEGFSEWQSRPLAWVREHYGDSVKVGAGNVVDREGLLFLAEAGADFIKVGIGGGSICITRETKGIGRGQASALIDVCKARDEYFERTGVYIPVCSD
;
A
#
# COMPACT_ATOMS: atom_id res chain seq x y z
N MET A 1 -6.97 1.19 -26.98
CA MET A 1 -7.98 0.12 -26.90
C MET A 1 -9.35 0.78 -26.66
N PRO A 2 -10.29 0.74 -27.59
CA PRO A 2 -11.64 1.22 -27.30
C PRO A 2 -12.24 0.31 -26.20
N ASN A 3 -12.62 0.89 -25.10
CA ASN A 3 -13.31 0.21 -23.97
C ASN A 3 -12.48 -0.82 -23.16
N GLY A 4 -11.14 -0.80 -23.22
CA GLY A 4 -10.28 -1.70 -22.43
C GLY A 4 -10.20 -3.15 -22.91
N LYS A 5 -10.89 -3.53 -23.99
CA LYS A 5 -10.84 -4.90 -24.53
C LYS A 5 -9.45 -5.24 -25.07
N LEU A 6 -8.97 -6.43 -24.73
CA LEU A 6 -7.72 -6.96 -25.24
C LEU A 6 -7.88 -7.33 -26.72
N LEU A 7 -7.03 -6.80 -27.59
CA LEU A 7 -7.02 -7.11 -29.03
C LEU A 7 -5.88 -8.04 -29.42
N GLY A 8 -4.78 -7.99 -28.69
CA GLY A 8 -3.58 -8.75 -28.95
C GLY A 8 -2.42 -8.29 -28.09
N ILE A 9 -1.27 -8.90 -28.27
CA ILE A 9 -0.03 -8.56 -27.55
C ILE A 9 1.10 -8.29 -28.55
N VAL A 10 2.00 -7.38 -28.19
CA VAL A 10 3.26 -7.13 -28.88
C VAL A 10 4.41 -7.35 -27.94
N THR A 11 5.38 -8.12 -28.35
CA THR A 11 6.62 -8.37 -27.63
C THR A 11 7.83 -7.97 -28.50
N SER A 12 9.01 -7.90 -27.93
CA SER A 12 10.25 -7.60 -28.67
C SER A 12 10.59 -8.63 -29.76
N ARG A 13 9.90 -9.78 -29.80
CA ARG A 13 10.04 -10.83 -30.79
C ARG A 13 9.18 -10.60 -32.03
N ASP A 14 8.15 -9.78 -31.94
CA ASP A 14 7.16 -9.56 -32.98
C ASP A 14 7.61 -8.52 -34.02
N TYR A 15 8.61 -7.69 -33.67
CA TYR A 15 9.12 -6.65 -34.57
C TYR A 15 10.65 -6.48 -34.49
N ARG A 16 11.20 -5.93 -35.55
CA ARG A 16 12.61 -5.47 -35.61
C ARG A 16 12.64 -4.04 -36.12
N VAL A 17 13.05 -3.12 -35.26
CA VAL A 17 13.12 -1.67 -35.57
C VAL A 17 13.89 -1.40 -36.88
N SER A 18 14.98 -2.14 -37.14
CA SER A 18 15.77 -2.00 -38.38
C SER A 18 15.05 -2.41 -39.66
N ARG A 19 13.87 -3.01 -39.58
CA ARG A 19 13.04 -3.46 -40.72
C ARG A 19 11.69 -2.73 -40.77
N MET A 20 11.46 -1.77 -39.91
CA MET A 20 10.23 -1.00 -39.86
C MET A 20 10.41 0.33 -40.58
N THR A 21 9.39 0.75 -41.30
CA THR A 21 9.34 2.06 -41.96
C THR A 21 8.80 3.16 -41.04
N GLY A 22 8.17 2.80 -39.91
CA GLY A 22 7.58 3.72 -38.96
C GLY A 22 6.08 3.96 -39.16
N ASP A 23 5.53 3.50 -40.29
CA ASP A 23 4.10 3.70 -40.63
C ASP A 23 3.24 2.45 -40.40
N GLU A 24 3.84 1.35 -39.91
CA GLU A 24 3.12 0.11 -39.68
C GLU A 24 2.17 0.24 -38.52
N LYS A 25 0.95 -0.26 -38.70
CA LYS A 25 -0.03 -0.36 -37.62
C LYS A 25 0.35 -1.50 -36.66
N VAL A 26 0.19 -1.35 -35.37
CA VAL A 26 0.43 -2.39 -34.34
C VAL A 26 -0.30 -3.69 -34.72
N SER A 27 -1.50 -3.60 -35.28
CA SER A 27 -2.28 -4.76 -35.73
C SER A 27 -1.63 -5.61 -36.79
N SER A 28 -0.63 -5.10 -37.51
CA SER A 28 0.05 -5.86 -38.59
C SER A 28 1.12 -6.82 -38.08
N PHE A 29 1.61 -6.61 -36.85
CA PHE A 29 2.68 -7.44 -36.25
C PHE A 29 2.36 -7.94 -34.84
N MET A 30 1.21 -7.57 -34.24
CA MET A 30 0.79 -8.13 -32.98
C MET A 30 0.38 -9.60 -33.11
N THR A 31 0.54 -10.35 -32.02
CA THR A 31 -0.15 -11.64 -31.86
C THR A 31 -1.60 -11.35 -31.47
N PRO A 32 -2.59 -11.66 -32.33
CA PRO A 32 -3.99 -11.34 -32.05
C PRO A 32 -4.58 -12.21 -30.95
N LEU A 33 -5.67 -11.74 -30.31
CA LEU A 33 -6.30 -12.38 -29.16
C LEU A 33 -6.63 -13.87 -29.39
N GLU A 34 -7.09 -14.23 -30.58
CA GLU A 34 -7.46 -15.61 -30.92
C GLU A 34 -6.29 -16.61 -30.85
N LYS A 35 -5.07 -16.09 -30.88
CA LYS A 35 -3.82 -16.88 -30.76
C LYS A 35 -3.19 -16.79 -29.39
N LEU A 36 -3.77 -16.01 -28.48
CA LEU A 36 -3.26 -15.87 -27.13
C LEU A 36 -3.87 -16.89 -26.19
N VAL A 37 -3.07 -17.40 -25.27
CA VAL A 37 -3.56 -18.05 -24.07
C VAL A 37 -3.90 -16.94 -23.09
N THR A 38 -5.12 -16.95 -22.57
CA THR A 38 -5.62 -16.02 -21.55
C THR A 38 -6.26 -16.80 -20.42
N ALA A 39 -6.47 -16.17 -19.27
CA ALA A 39 -7.21 -16.77 -18.17
C ALA A 39 -8.23 -15.75 -17.58
N PRO A 40 -9.28 -16.22 -16.90
CA PRO A 40 -10.29 -15.37 -16.30
C PRO A 40 -9.74 -14.60 -15.08
N ASP A 41 -10.41 -13.52 -14.70
CA ASP A 41 -10.03 -12.65 -13.57
C ASP A 41 -10.10 -13.32 -12.19
N SER A 42 -10.82 -14.45 -12.09
CA SER A 42 -10.83 -15.31 -10.90
C SER A 42 -9.56 -16.16 -10.70
N THR A 43 -8.64 -16.16 -11.68
CA THR A 43 -7.42 -16.99 -11.66
C THR A 43 -6.46 -16.51 -10.57
N THR A 44 -6.06 -17.42 -9.70
CA THR A 44 -5.02 -17.16 -8.69
C THR A 44 -3.63 -17.04 -9.32
N LEU A 45 -2.67 -16.44 -8.62
CA LEU A 45 -1.29 -16.32 -9.10
C LEU A 45 -0.65 -17.70 -9.32
N LYS A 46 -0.97 -18.69 -8.47
CA LYS A 46 -0.49 -20.06 -8.63
C LYS A 46 -1.04 -20.71 -9.91
N GLU A 47 -2.35 -20.65 -10.12
CA GLU A 47 -2.97 -21.18 -11.34
C GLU A 47 -2.45 -20.49 -12.60
N ALA A 48 -2.28 -19.16 -12.55
CA ALA A 48 -1.70 -18.41 -13.65
C ALA A 48 -0.27 -18.88 -13.96
N ASN A 49 0.53 -19.19 -12.94
CA ASN A 49 1.87 -19.73 -13.11
C ASN A 49 1.85 -21.14 -13.72
N ASP A 50 0.93 -22.01 -13.29
CA ASP A 50 0.78 -23.37 -13.86
C ASP A 50 0.43 -23.27 -15.35
N ILE A 51 -0.50 -22.38 -15.75
CA ILE A 51 -0.84 -22.10 -17.14
C ILE A 51 0.38 -21.59 -17.93
N ILE A 52 1.18 -20.70 -17.36
CA ILE A 52 2.40 -20.15 -17.97
C ILE A 52 3.40 -21.29 -18.24
N TRP A 53 3.59 -22.19 -17.28
CA TRP A 53 4.51 -23.31 -17.40
C TRP A 53 4.06 -24.33 -18.43
N ASP A 54 2.81 -24.77 -18.37
CA ASP A 54 2.24 -25.79 -19.28
C ASP A 54 2.25 -25.33 -20.73
N ASN A 55 1.99 -24.03 -20.97
CA ASN A 55 2.01 -23.46 -22.31
C ASN A 55 3.34 -22.83 -22.72
N LYS A 56 4.41 -22.95 -21.90
CA LYS A 56 5.76 -22.40 -22.15
C LYS A 56 5.77 -20.90 -22.46
N LEU A 57 4.92 -20.15 -21.73
CA LEU A 57 4.76 -18.70 -21.87
C LEU A 57 5.76 -17.94 -20.98
N ASN A 58 5.98 -16.67 -21.27
CA ASN A 58 6.66 -15.73 -20.39
C ASN A 58 5.68 -14.87 -19.59
N SER A 59 4.44 -14.76 -20.07
CA SER A 59 3.40 -13.95 -19.46
C SER A 59 2.02 -14.42 -19.89
N LEU A 60 1.02 -14.10 -19.06
CA LEU A 60 -0.37 -14.49 -19.24
C LEU A 60 -1.28 -13.26 -19.04
N PRO A 61 -2.02 -12.83 -20.06
CA PRO A 61 -3.08 -11.84 -19.88
C PRO A 61 -4.26 -12.45 -19.13
N ILE A 62 -4.74 -11.75 -18.11
CA ILE A 62 -5.96 -12.08 -17.37
C ILE A 62 -7.06 -11.13 -17.82
N ILE A 63 -8.17 -11.68 -18.29
CA ILE A 63 -9.30 -10.93 -18.84
C ILE A 63 -10.60 -11.21 -18.09
N ASP A 64 -11.49 -10.23 -18.04
CA ASP A 64 -12.84 -10.41 -17.49
C ASP A 64 -13.79 -11.06 -18.53
N SER A 65 -15.04 -11.29 -18.09
CA SER A 65 -16.10 -11.87 -18.93
C SER A 65 -16.45 -11.03 -20.18
N GLU A 66 -16.10 -9.72 -20.18
CA GLU A 66 -16.30 -8.83 -21.32
C GLU A 66 -15.07 -8.78 -22.26
N GLY A 67 -13.99 -9.52 -21.93
CA GLY A 67 -12.73 -9.55 -22.67
C GLY A 67 -11.84 -8.33 -22.42
N LYS A 68 -12.06 -7.61 -21.31
CA LYS A 68 -11.20 -6.49 -20.89
C LYS A 68 -9.99 -7.03 -20.15
N LEU A 69 -8.83 -6.46 -20.41
CA LEU A 69 -7.61 -6.78 -19.66
C LEU A 69 -7.73 -6.27 -18.23
N ARG A 70 -7.63 -7.19 -17.25
CA ARG A 70 -7.64 -6.90 -15.82
C ARG A 70 -6.23 -6.92 -15.24
N TYR A 71 -5.46 -7.98 -15.52
CA TYR A 71 -4.11 -8.18 -15.02
C TYR A 71 -3.20 -8.72 -16.13
N PHE A 72 -1.91 -8.62 -15.89
CA PHE A 72 -0.90 -9.19 -16.75
C PHE A 72 0.16 -9.87 -15.88
N VAL A 73 0.16 -11.21 -15.86
CA VAL A 73 1.03 -12.01 -14.98
C VAL A 73 2.28 -12.41 -15.76
N PHE A 74 3.43 -12.17 -15.18
CA PHE A 74 4.72 -12.64 -15.71
C PHE A 74 5.18 -13.87 -14.94
N ARG A 75 5.93 -14.74 -15.61
CA ARG A 75 6.54 -15.92 -14.98
C ARG A 75 7.36 -15.58 -13.73
N LYS A 76 8.08 -14.46 -13.75
CA LYS A 76 8.89 -13.98 -12.63
C LYS A 76 8.05 -13.55 -11.41
N ASP A 77 6.77 -13.22 -11.59
CA ASP A 77 5.92 -12.71 -10.51
C ASP A 77 5.63 -13.81 -9.47
N TYR A 78 5.51 -15.06 -9.92
CA TYR A 78 5.33 -16.20 -9.01
C TYR A 78 6.56 -16.43 -8.14
N ASP A 79 7.75 -16.37 -8.74
CA ASP A 79 9.00 -16.52 -7.99
C ASP A 79 9.17 -15.36 -7.00
N ALA A 80 8.91 -14.13 -7.43
CA ALA A 80 8.95 -12.95 -6.57
C ALA A 80 7.97 -13.05 -5.40
N HIS A 81 6.73 -13.49 -5.64
CA HIS A 81 5.74 -13.70 -4.58
C HIS A 81 6.15 -14.81 -3.60
N LYS A 82 6.74 -15.89 -4.10
CA LYS A 82 7.26 -16.98 -3.26
C LYS A 82 8.42 -16.52 -2.38
N ASP A 83 9.28 -15.66 -2.91
CA ASP A 83 10.42 -15.09 -2.19
C ASP A 83 9.99 -13.98 -1.21
N ASN A 84 8.82 -13.38 -1.40
CA ASN A 84 8.25 -12.33 -0.57
C ASN A 84 6.86 -12.72 -0.01
N PRO A 85 6.76 -13.75 0.85
CA PRO A 85 5.47 -14.26 1.32
C PRO A 85 4.68 -13.27 2.18
N ASN A 86 5.32 -12.20 2.64
CA ASN A 86 4.71 -11.15 3.46
C ASN A 86 4.28 -9.91 2.67
N GLU A 87 4.35 -9.94 1.33
CA GLU A 87 3.83 -8.83 0.54
C GLU A 87 2.32 -8.65 0.78
N LEU A 88 1.90 -7.40 0.95
CA LEU A 88 0.50 -7.06 1.19
C LEU A 88 -0.11 -6.50 -0.08
N LEU A 89 -1.11 -7.22 -0.60
CA LEU A 89 -1.84 -6.85 -1.82
C LEU A 89 -3.30 -6.56 -1.49
N ASP A 90 -3.91 -5.64 -2.25
CA ASP A 90 -5.34 -5.37 -2.22
C ASP A 90 -6.14 -6.44 -3.02
N ALA A 91 -7.46 -6.29 -3.06
CA ALA A 91 -8.34 -7.18 -3.81
C ALA A 91 -8.08 -7.17 -5.32
N ASP A 92 -7.51 -6.09 -5.83
CA ASP A 92 -7.10 -5.91 -7.22
C ASP A 92 -5.64 -6.35 -7.48
N LYS A 93 -4.99 -7.01 -6.51
CA LYS A 93 -3.60 -7.49 -6.55
C LYS A 93 -2.56 -6.38 -6.76
N ARG A 94 -2.86 -5.17 -6.30
CA ARG A 94 -1.91 -4.06 -6.23
C ARG A 94 -1.31 -4.02 -4.82
N TYR A 95 -0.08 -3.54 -4.70
CA TYR A 95 0.51 -3.33 -3.38
C TYR A 95 -0.31 -2.35 -2.56
N VAL A 96 -0.62 -2.71 -1.32
CA VAL A 96 -1.14 -1.76 -0.34
C VAL A 96 -0.04 -0.76 -0.01
N VAL A 97 -0.30 0.53 -0.25
CA VAL A 97 0.69 1.60 -0.11
C VAL A 97 0.27 2.61 0.95
N GLY A 98 1.25 2.99 1.78
CA GLY A 98 1.09 4.04 2.77
C GLY A 98 1.74 5.35 2.33
N ALA A 99 1.16 6.47 2.73
CA ALA A 99 1.72 7.79 2.49
C ALA A 99 1.87 8.60 3.77
N GLY A 100 3.04 9.24 3.93
CA GLY A 100 3.31 10.16 5.03
C GLY A 100 2.61 11.50 4.81
N ILE A 101 1.99 12.01 5.87
CA ILE A 101 1.43 13.35 5.94
C ILE A 101 2.01 14.11 7.12
N ASN A 102 2.04 15.41 7.03
CA ASN A 102 2.44 16.29 8.12
C ASN A 102 1.22 16.98 8.77
N THR A 103 1.47 17.77 9.80
CA THR A 103 0.41 18.45 10.57
C THR A 103 0.06 19.85 10.06
N ARG A 104 0.57 20.29 8.89
CA ARG A 104 0.40 21.66 8.39
C ARG A 104 -0.46 21.74 7.14
N ASP A 105 -0.11 20.98 6.09
CA ASP A 105 -0.76 21.00 4.77
C ASP A 105 -1.75 19.84 4.56
N TYR A 106 -2.17 19.18 5.65
CA TYR A 106 -3.00 17.98 5.60
C TYR A 106 -4.31 18.16 4.82
N ALA A 107 -4.94 19.34 4.90
CA ALA A 107 -6.22 19.61 4.25
C ALA A 107 -6.14 19.59 2.71
N GLU A 108 -4.98 19.92 2.14
CA GLU A 108 -4.73 19.86 0.69
C GLU A 108 -4.10 18.52 0.31
N ARG A 109 -3.19 18.02 1.13
CA ARG A 109 -2.40 16.83 0.85
C ARG A 109 -3.20 15.54 0.95
N ILE A 110 -4.08 15.41 1.95
CA ILE A 110 -4.86 14.18 2.17
C ILE A 110 -5.78 13.87 0.98
N PRO A 111 -6.60 14.82 0.47
CA PRO A 111 -7.43 14.56 -0.71
C PRO A 111 -6.62 14.12 -1.93
N ALA A 112 -5.49 14.76 -2.19
CA ALA A 112 -4.63 14.42 -3.31
C ALA A 112 -4.03 13.00 -3.20
N LEU A 113 -3.63 12.58 -1.99
CA LEU A 113 -3.11 11.23 -1.74
C LEU A 113 -4.21 10.17 -1.86
N VAL A 114 -5.40 10.42 -1.36
CA VAL A 114 -6.56 9.53 -1.47
C VAL A 114 -6.96 9.37 -2.94
N GLU A 115 -7.02 10.47 -3.70
CA GLU A 115 -7.29 10.45 -5.15
C GLU A 115 -6.19 9.69 -5.93
N ALA A 116 -4.94 9.81 -5.51
CA ALA A 116 -3.82 9.07 -6.09
C ALA A 116 -3.82 7.57 -5.75
N GLY A 117 -4.72 7.12 -4.86
CA GLY A 117 -4.87 5.71 -4.49
C GLY A 117 -3.99 5.27 -3.31
N ALA A 118 -3.62 6.16 -2.39
CA ALA A 118 -3.00 5.76 -1.14
C ALA A 118 -4.02 5.01 -0.26
N ASP A 119 -3.64 3.82 0.21
CA ASP A 119 -4.51 2.96 1.03
C ASP A 119 -4.49 3.34 2.51
N VAL A 120 -3.34 3.81 2.99
CA VAL A 120 -3.10 4.15 4.39
C VAL A 120 -2.33 5.46 4.50
N LEU A 121 -2.76 6.33 5.40
CA LEU A 121 -2.04 7.55 5.73
C LEU A 121 -1.32 7.42 7.07
N CYS A 122 -0.22 8.12 7.25
CA CYS A 122 0.49 8.17 8.52
C CYS A 122 0.96 9.58 8.83
N ILE A 123 0.53 10.13 9.96
CA ILE A 123 1.08 11.38 10.48
C ILE A 123 2.41 11.04 11.13
N ASP A 124 3.51 11.43 10.49
CA ASP A 124 4.86 11.16 10.96
C ASP A 124 5.47 12.40 11.59
N SER A 125 5.78 12.32 12.88
CA SER A 125 6.34 13.41 13.66
C SER A 125 7.22 12.87 14.78
N SER A 126 8.27 13.60 15.09
CA SER A 126 9.15 13.29 16.24
C SER A 126 8.45 13.40 17.61
N GLU A 127 7.22 13.88 17.65
CA GLU A 127 6.41 14.04 18.87
C GLU A 127 4.93 13.95 18.54
N GLY A 128 4.32 12.79 18.84
CA GLY A 128 2.92 12.49 18.53
C GLY A 128 1.93 12.99 19.59
N PHE A 129 2.35 13.10 20.84
CA PHE A 129 1.49 13.55 21.93
C PHE A 129 1.31 15.09 21.91
N SER A 130 0.57 15.57 20.93
CA SER A 130 0.45 16.99 20.64
C SER A 130 -0.87 17.31 19.93
N GLU A 131 -1.46 18.47 20.21
CA GLU A 131 -2.65 18.98 19.53
C GLU A 131 -2.46 19.10 18.00
N TRP A 132 -1.25 19.25 17.53
CA TRP A 132 -0.95 19.28 16.10
C TRP A 132 -1.29 17.96 15.41
N GLN A 133 -1.25 16.84 16.13
CA GLN A 133 -1.64 15.54 15.60
C GLN A 133 -3.15 15.29 15.68
N SER A 134 -3.83 15.77 16.71
CA SER A 134 -5.28 15.60 16.83
C SER A 134 -6.06 16.32 15.74
N ARG A 135 -5.55 17.45 15.23
CA ARG A 135 -6.21 18.24 14.17
C ARG A 135 -6.35 17.49 12.86
N PRO A 136 -5.28 16.96 12.21
CA PRO A 136 -5.43 16.15 11.00
C PRO A 136 -6.21 14.87 11.23
N LEU A 137 -6.13 14.22 12.41
CA LEU A 137 -6.96 13.06 12.73
C LEU A 137 -8.44 13.43 12.73
N ALA A 138 -8.84 14.48 13.44
CA ALA A 138 -10.21 14.98 13.46
C ALA A 138 -10.69 15.35 12.05
N TRP A 139 -9.84 15.98 11.26
CA TRP A 139 -10.15 16.35 9.88
C TRP A 139 -10.42 15.13 9.01
N VAL A 140 -9.62 14.07 9.12
CA VAL A 140 -9.85 12.80 8.39
C VAL A 140 -11.18 12.19 8.81
N ARG A 141 -11.48 12.15 10.11
CA ARG A 141 -12.75 11.58 10.61
C ARG A 141 -13.97 12.37 10.15
N GLU A 142 -13.86 13.70 10.09
CA GLU A 142 -14.92 14.57 9.60
C GLU A 142 -15.21 14.37 8.10
N HIS A 143 -14.17 14.23 7.27
CA HIS A 143 -14.31 14.21 5.81
C HIS A 143 -14.43 12.82 5.22
N TYR A 144 -13.82 11.81 5.82
CA TYR A 144 -13.73 10.44 5.30
C TYR A 144 -14.28 9.38 6.24
N GLY A 145 -14.61 9.72 7.49
CA GLY A 145 -15.02 8.73 8.49
C GLY A 145 -13.98 7.63 8.65
N ASP A 146 -14.42 6.38 8.55
CA ASP A 146 -13.56 5.18 8.67
C ASP A 146 -13.07 4.64 7.32
N SER A 147 -13.43 5.30 6.21
CA SER A 147 -13.04 4.85 4.87
C SER A 147 -11.56 5.06 4.55
N VAL A 148 -10.90 6.01 5.22
CA VAL A 148 -9.46 6.26 5.11
C VAL A 148 -8.79 5.89 6.42
N LYS A 149 -7.83 4.97 6.34
CA LYS A 149 -7.04 4.56 7.48
C LYS A 149 -5.88 5.53 7.73
N VAL A 150 -5.76 6.00 8.96
CA VAL A 150 -4.74 6.98 9.34
C VAL A 150 -4.04 6.59 10.65
N GLY A 151 -2.73 6.44 10.58
CA GLY A 151 -1.87 6.28 11.75
C GLY A 151 -1.29 7.58 12.23
N ALA A 152 -0.83 7.59 13.47
CA ALA A 152 -0.25 8.75 14.11
C ALA A 152 0.94 8.36 14.99
N GLY A 153 1.82 9.29 15.26
CA GLY A 153 3.00 9.09 16.10
C GLY A 153 4.08 10.14 15.83
N ASN A 154 5.20 10.00 16.51
CA ASN A 154 5.56 8.89 17.39
C ASN A 154 5.26 9.24 18.86
N VAL A 155 4.95 8.23 19.63
CA VAL A 155 4.76 8.32 21.08
C VAL A 155 5.69 7.34 21.81
N VAL A 156 5.84 7.46 23.12
CA VAL A 156 6.71 6.59 23.93
C VAL A 156 6.08 6.11 25.24
N ASP A 157 4.84 6.47 25.49
CA ASP A 157 4.13 6.18 26.74
C ASP A 157 2.64 5.92 26.54
N ARG A 158 2.02 5.52 27.63
CA ARG A 158 0.59 5.24 27.75
C ARG A 158 -0.28 6.42 27.35
N GLU A 159 0.04 7.60 27.87
CA GLU A 159 -0.75 8.81 27.69
C GLU A 159 -0.79 9.22 26.22
N GLY A 160 0.36 9.13 25.54
CA GLY A 160 0.47 9.40 24.12
C GLY A 160 -0.36 8.44 23.26
N LEU A 161 -0.38 7.15 23.60
CA LEU A 161 -1.25 6.18 22.90
C LEU A 161 -2.71 6.54 23.09
N LEU A 162 -3.16 6.74 24.33
CA LEU A 162 -4.57 7.01 24.62
C LEU A 162 -5.04 8.30 23.93
N PHE A 163 -4.23 9.34 23.97
CA PHE A 163 -4.52 10.61 23.31
C PHE A 163 -4.75 10.44 21.79
N LEU A 164 -3.89 9.72 21.10
CA LEU A 164 -4.01 9.51 19.65
C LEU A 164 -5.14 8.54 19.30
N ALA A 165 -5.34 7.50 20.09
CA ALA A 165 -6.45 6.55 19.90
C ALA A 165 -7.81 7.25 20.08
N GLU A 166 -7.97 8.09 21.11
CA GLU A 166 -9.18 8.88 21.34
C GLU A 166 -9.39 9.97 20.29
N ALA A 167 -8.31 10.49 19.70
CA ALA A 167 -8.38 11.39 18.56
C ALA A 167 -8.75 10.71 17.24
N GLY A 168 -8.83 9.37 17.22
CA GLY A 168 -9.28 8.59 16.08
C GLY A 168 -8.17 8.00 15.22
N ALA A 169 -6.96 7.79 15.73
CA ALA A 169 -5.92 7.06 15.00
C ALA A 169 -6.27 5.58 14.85
N ASP A 170 -6.07 5.01 13.65
CA ASP A 170 -6.27 3.58 13.37
C ASP A 170 -5.07 2.72 13.81
N PHE A 171 -3.88 3.28 13.87
CA PHE A 171 -2.67 2.64 14.40
C PHE A 171 -1.70 3.68 14.93
N ILE A 172 -0.76 3.26 15.79
CA ILE A 172 0.14 4.19 16.45
C ILE A 172 1.59 3.75 16.28
N LYS A 173 2.44 4.71 15.89
CA LYS A 173 3.90 4.53 15.83
C LYS A 173 4.54 4.87 17.17
N VAL A 174 5.42 3.98 17.62
CA VAL A 174 6.10 4.05 18.91
C VAL A 174 7.60 4.14 18.72
N GLY A 175 8.20 5.16 19.29
CA GLY A 175 9.65 5.38 19.31
C GLY A 175 10.02 6.83 19.06
N ILE A 176 10.81 7.41 19.95
CA ILE A 176 11.35 8.77 19.80
C ILE A 176 12.86 8.71 20.04
N GLY A 177 13.61 9.08 19.00
CA GLY A 177 15.06 9.18 19.07
C GLY A 177 15.80 7.84 19.19
N GLY A 178 15.22 6.75 18.70
CA GLY A 178 15.83 5.42 18.71
C GLY A 178 16.93 5.20 17.67
N GLY A 179 16.94 5.99 16.60
CA GLY A 179 17.96 5.92 15.55
C GLY A 179 19.29 6.58 15.96
N SER A 180 20.40 6.09 15.44
CA SER A 180 21.75 6.54 15.80
C SER A 180 22.05 8.00 15.39
N ILE A 181 21.30 8.54 14.45
CA ILE A 181 21.47 9.91 13.93
C ILE A 181 20.43 10.90 14.48
N CYS A 182 19.43 10.41 15.24
CA CYS A 182 18.34 11.25 15.74
C CYS A 182 18.79 12.10 16.93
N ILE A 183 18.59 13.41 16.84
CA ILE A 183 18.93 14.39 17.89
C ILE A 183 17.73 14.86 18.70
N THR A 184 16.53 14.29 18.48
CA THR A 184 15.29 14.72 19.17
C THR A 184 15.41 14.66 20.68
N ARG A 185 16.06 13.62 21.23
CA ARG A 185 16.26 13.46 22.68
C ARG A 185 17.13 14.59 23.28
N GLU A 186 18.13 15.03 22.51
CA GLU A 186 19.02 16.11 22.94
C GLU A 186 18.36 17.48 22.80
N THR A 187 17.64 17.71 21.70
CA THR A 187 17.09 19.03 21.39
C THR A 187 15.75 19.31 22.08
N LYS A 188 14.91 18.28 22.28
CA LYS A 188 13.59 18.42 22.89
C LYS A 188 13.52 17.86 24.32
N GLY A 189 14.50 17.07 24.74
CA GLY A 189 14.51 16.44 26.07
C GLY A 189 13.45 15.34 26.22
N ILE A 190 12.92 14.80 25.13
CA ILE A 190 11.89 13.76 25.12
C ILE A 190 12.43 12.46 24.52
N GLY A 191 11.95 11.33 25.02
CA GLY A 191 12.31 10.03 24.51
C GLY A 191 12.27 8.98 25.62
N ARG A 192 12.32 7.72 25.22
CA ARG A 192 12.32 6.57 26.13
C ARG A 192 13.07 5.41 25.49
N GLY A 193 13.60 4.49 26.29
CA GLY A 193 14.14 3.23 25.77
C GLY A 193 13.06 2.45 25.03
N GLN A 194 13.36 1.97 23.82
CA GLN A 194 12.35 1.40 22.92
C GLN A 194 11.56 0.23 23.53
N ALA A 195 12.27 -0.70 24.20
CA ALA A 195 11.59 -1.83 24.85
C ALA A 195 10.64 -1.38 25.96
N SER A 196 11.05 -0.40 26.78
CA SER A 196 10.21 0.14 27.84
C SER A 196 9.01 0.90 27.31
N ALA A 197 9.18 1.66 26.20
CA ALA A 197 8.09 2.34 25.54
C ALA A 197 7.07 1.34 24.98
N LEU A 198 7.51 0.30 24.29
CA LEU A 198 6.64 -0.72 23.74
C LEU A 198 5.85 -1.47 24.80
N ILE A 199 6.49 -1.86 25.92
CA ILE A 199 5.79 -2.54 27.02
C ILE A 199 4.66 -1.66 27.59
N ASP A 200 4.93 -0.40 27.79
CA ASP A 200 3.95 0.54 28.36
C ASP A 200 2.80 0.85 27.40
N VAL A 201 3.14 1.15 26.17
CA VAL A 201 2.19 1.45 25.10
C VAL A 201 1.32 0.23 24.77
N CYS A 202 1.89 -0.98 24.69
CA CYS A 202 1.12 -2.18 24.41
C CYS A 202 0.14 -2.53 25.56
N LYS A 203 0.53 -2.31 26.81
CA LYS A 203 -0.40 -2.45 27.95
C LYS A 203 -1.57 -1.47 27.82
N ALA A 204 -1.27 -0.21 27.50
CA ALA A 204 -2.31 0.79 27.31
C ALA A 204 -3.25 0.46 26.16
N ARG A 205 -2.72 -0.10 25.05
CA ARG A 205 -3.53 -0.61 23.94
C ARG A 205 -4.46 -1.73 24.38
N ASP A 206 -3.96 -2.70 25.12
CA ASP A 206 -4.76 -3.84 25.59
C ASP A 206 -5.89 -3.39 26.51
N GLU A 207 -5.61 -2.51 27.45
CA GLU A 207 -6.62 -1.88 28.32
C GLU A 207 -7.63 -1.03 27.53
N TYR A 208 -7.18 -0.31 26.51
CA TYR A 208 -8.06 0.44 25.60
C TYR A 208 -9.00 -0.49 24.85
N PHE A 209 -8.47 -1.61 24.34
CA PHE A 209 -9.25 -2.64 23.66
C PHE A 209 -10.28 -3.29 24.60
N GLU A 210 -9.90 -3.65 25.81
CA GLU A 210 -10.82 -4.20 26.82
C GLU A 210 -11.98 -3.24 27.14
N ARG A 211 -11.69 -1.94 27.18
CA ARG A 211 -12.67 -0.89 27.50
C ARG A 211 -13.60 -0.56 26.33
N THR A 212 -13.09 -0.53 25.12
CA THR A 212 -13.78 0.03 23.95
C THR A 212 -14.16 -0.99 22.88
N GLY A 213 -13.56 -2.18 22.88
CA GLY A 213 -13.65 -3.14 21.80
C GLY A 213 -12.85 -2.76 20.54
N VAL A 214 -12.13 -1.63 20.53
CA VAL A 214 -11.35 -1.14 19.38
C VAL A 214 -9.89 -1.51 19.57
N TYR A 215 -9.37 -2.36 18.67
CA TYR A 215 -7.96 -2.74 18.67
C TYR A 215 -7.14 -1.75 17.83
N ILE A 216 -6.13 -1.14 18.46
CA ILE A 216 -5.22 -0.20 17.82
C ILE A 216 -3.86 -0.88 17.60
N PRO A 217 -3.49 -1.26 16.35
CA PRO A 217 -2.16 -1.77 16.05
C PRO A 217 -1.05 -0.81 16.46
N VAL A 218 0.04 -1.37 16.97
CA VAL A 218 1.24 -0.63 17.36
C VAL A 218 2.38 -0.98 16.42
N CYS A 219 3.01 0.05 15.86
CA CYS A 219 4.18 -0.07 14.98
C CYS A 219 5.42 0.41 15.75
N SER A 220 6.39 -0.46 15.95
CA SER A 220 7.70 -0.10 16.52
C SER A 220 8.56 0.56 15.43
N ASP A 221 9.08 1.74 15.71
CA ASP A 221 9.89 2.56 14.80
C ASP A 221 11.31 2.73 15.33
#